data_d3ff4478c3f06762c30b4949476e1579
#
_entry.id   d3ff4478c3f06762c30b4949476e1579
#
_cell.length_a   1.000
_cell.length_b   1.000
_cell.length_c   1.000
_cell.angle_alpha   90.00
_cell.angle_beta   90.00
_cell.angle_gamma   90.00
#
_symmetry.space_group_name_H-M   'P 1'
#
loop_
_entity.id
_entity.type
_entity.pdbx_description
1 polymer ?
#
loop_
_entity_poly.entity_id
_entity_poly.type
_entity_poly.pdbx_seq_one_letter_code
_entity_poly.pdbx_strand_id
1 'polypeptide(L)'
;KNGCNRTKLNDIIKDAFQTGKQPNVNHNILAKLPIFTYWTTNYDKLIEKALENNGKICDIKTCCANLTTTLKGRNVVVYKMHGDVDHPEDAVLIRDDYESYNQEKAPFINTLSGDLMTKTFLFIGFSFTDPNFYYICAHLRARLKGNMREHYCFLKDVSKTDYKDEDEFKYEKRKLSYFIDDLKRFNIKTVLIQEYSEITEILQSIKRVYNGRTVYLSGAAAEYNPDGKDAYEKFISKLSGRLIYEGYKIVSGYGLGVGSAVISGALSEIYYNQKKSLTDQLILRPFPQGDDAKEMWETYRQDMISYSGISIFLLGNKK
;
A
#
# COMPACT_ATOMS: atom_id res chain seq x y z
N LYS A 1 -21.97 12.60 -37.58
CA LYS A 1 -21.50 13.49 -36.49
C LYS A 1 -22.60 13.58 -35.45
N ASN A 2 -22.81 12.54 -34.67
CA ASN A 2 -23.63 12.63 -33.45
C ASN A 2 -22.70 13.19 -32.37
N GLY A 3 -22.79 14.52 -32.13
CA GLY A 3 -22.08 15.16 -31.06
C GLY A 3 -22.39 14.48 -29.74
N CYS A 4 -21.45 13.74 -29.17
CA CYS A 4 -21.60 13.17 -27.86
C CYS A 4 -21.79 14.34 -26.89
N ASN A 5 -22.98 14.41 -26.27
CA ASN A 5 -23.27 15.47 -25.31
C ASN A 5 -22.45 15.22 -24.05
N ARG A 6 -21.26 15.87 -23.94
CA ARG A 6 -20.33 15.74 -22.83
C ARG A 6 -21.01 15.99 -21.49
N THR A 7 -21.93 16.95 -21.42
CA THR A 7 -22.70 17.25 -20.20
C THR A 7 -23.46 16.02 -19.70
N LYS A 8 -24.15 15.31 -20.59
CA LYS A 8 -24.90 14.10 -20.22
C LYS A 8 -23.97 12.98 -19.75
N LEU A 9 -22.78 12.85 -20.34
CA LEU A 9 -21.78 11.88 -19.89
C LEU A 9 -21.23 12.25 -18.50
N ASN A 10 -20.99 13.52 -18.25
CA ASN A 10 -20.53 14.02 -16.97
C ASN A 10 -21.56 13.74 -15.87
N ASP A 11 -22.86 13.93 -16.15
CA ASP A 11 -23.93 13.59 -15.22
C ASP A 11 -23.96 12.09 -14.90
N ILE A 12 -23.81 11.24 -15.92
CA ILE A 12 -23.73 9.78 -15.74
C ILE A 12 -22.53 9.38 -14.85
N ILE A 13 -21.36 10.00 -15.03
CA ILE A 13 -20.19 9.74 -14.18
C ILE A 13 -20.49 10.13 -12.73
N LYS A 14 -21.06 11.31 -12.50
CA LYS A 14 -21.46 11.75 -11.16
C LYS A 14 -22.43 10.76 -10.52
N ASP A 15 -23.51 10.44 -11.20
CA ASP A 15 -24.52 9.53 -10.67
C ASP A 15 -23.97 8.12 -10.38
N ALA A 16 -23.09 7.60 -11.23
CA ALA A 16 -22.54 6.27 -11.09
C ALA A 16 -21.48 6.16 -9.97
N PHE A 17 -20.69 7.21 -9.74
CA PHE A 17 -19.50 7.14 -8.88
C PHE A 17 -19.58 8.01 -7.62
N GLN A 18 -20.49 9.00 -7.52
CA GLN A 18 -20.68 9.79 -6.29
C GLN A 18 -21.50 9.07 -5.22
N THR A 19 -22.31 8.09 -5.59
CA THR A 19 -23.20 7.39 -4.65
C THR A 19 -22.41 6.56 -3.64
N GLY A 20 -22.54 6.91 -2.38
CA GLY A 20 -22.34 6.26 -1.07
C GLY A 20 -21.54 4.97 -0.93
N LYS A 21 -20.84 4.49 -1.96
CA LYS A 21 -20.02 3.27 -1.91
C LYS A 21 -18.90 3.42 -0.90
N GLN A 22 -18.68 2.35 -0.14
CA GLN A 22 -17.62 2.29 0.87
C GLN A 22 -16.45 1.44 0.37
N PRO A 23 -15.22 1.75 0.82
CA PRO A 23 -14.06 0.91 0.55
C PRO A 23 -14.31 -0.54 1.03
N ASN A 24 -13.94 -1.50 0.20
CA ASN A 24 -14.01 -2.91 0.58
C ASN A 24 -12.78 -3.34 1.40
N VAL A 25 -12.75 -4.63 1.77
CA VAL A 25 -11.66 -5.22 2.57
C VAL A 25 -10.29 -5.01 1.93
N ASN A 26 -10.18 -5.18 0.61
CA ASN A 26 -8.91 -5.04 -0.12
C ASN A 26 -8.36 -3.62 -0.07
N HIS A 27 -9.21 -2.59 -0.24
CA HIS A 27 -8.81 -1.19 -0.08
C HIS A 27 -8.24 -0.94 1.33
N ASN A 28 -8.89 -1.47 2.36
CA ASN A 28 -8.45 -1.30 3.74
C ASN A 28 -7.14 -2.06 4.05
N ILE A 29 -6.92 -3.23 3.45
CA ILE A 29 -5.64 -3.96 3.59
C ILE A 29 -4.52 -3.16 2.92
N LEU A 30 -4.73 -2.69 1.69
CA LEU A 30 -3.76 -1.89 0.94
C LEU A 30 -3.43 -0.59 1.68
N ALA A 31 -4.43 0.10 2.25
CA ALA A 31 -4.23 1.32 3.03
C ALA A 31 -3.34 1.11 4.28
N LYS A 32 -3.32 -0.12 4.84
CA LYS A 32 -2.48 -0.48 5.99
C LYS A 32 -1.06 -0.91 5.61
N LEU A 33 -0.80 -1.18 4.33
CA LEU A 33 0.54 -1.48 3.84
C LEU A 33 1.38 -0.21 3.66
N PRO A 34 2.72 -0.31 3.63
CA PRO A 34 3.62 0.83 3.42
C PRO A 34 3.69 1.21 1.94
N ILE A 35 2.55 1.45 1.34
CA ILE A 35 2.42 1.88 -0.03
C ILE A 35 2.30 3.41 -0.03
N PHE A 36 3.25 4.08 -0.67
CA PHE A 36 3.32 5.55 -0.70
C PHE A 36 2.79 6.16 -1.99
N THR A 37 2.50 5.33 -3.00
CA THR A 37 2.06 5.79 -4.31
C THR A 37 0.99 4.85 -4.85
N TYR A 38 -0.15 5.42 -5.22
CA TYR A 38 -1.25 4.73 -5.88
C TYR A 38 -1.49 5.37 -7.25
N TRP A 39 -1.74 4.52 -8.23
CA TRP A 39 -2.17 4.91 -9.57
C TRP A 39 -3.53 4.27 -9.83
N THR A 40 -4.48 5.05 -10.33
CA THR A 40 -5.80 4.53 -10.69
C THR A 40 -6.33 5.18 -11.95
N THR A 41 -7.10 4.39 -12.70
CA THR A 41 -7.92 4.86 -13.82
C THR A 41 -9.38 5.08 -13.40
N ASN A 42 -9.73 4.73 -12.16
CA ASN A 42 -11.09 4.89 -11.65
C ASN A 42 -11.40 6.34 -11.28
N TYR A 43 -12.65 6.74 -11.49
CA TYR A 43 -13.14 8.08 -11.15
C TYR A 43 -13.59 8.19 -9.69
N ASP A 44 -13.93 7.06 -9.03
CA ASP A 44 -14.42 7.04 -7.65
C ASP A 44 -13.36 7.46 -6.63
N LYS A 45 -13.78 7.60 -5.36
CA LYS A 45 -12.91 7.99 -4.23
C LYS A 45 -12.66 6.87 -3.22
N LEU A 46 -12.76 5.60 -3.65
CA LEU A 46 -12.66 4.48 -2.71
C LEU A 46 -11.26 4.30 -2.13
N ILE A 47 -10.21 4.55 -2.93
CA ILE A 47 -8.81 4.49 -2.48
C ILE A 47 -8.56 5.61 -1.47
N GLU A 48 -8.94 6.84 -1.78
CA GLU A 48 -8.77 8.01 -0.93
C GLU A 48 -9.45 7.81 0.42
N LYS A 49 -10.74 7.41 0.40
CA LYS A 49 -11.51 7.12 1.62
C LYS A 49 -10.86 6.01 2.47
N ALA A 50 -10.36 4.95 1.85
CA ALA A 50 -9.68 3.89 2.58
C ALA A 50 -8.41 4.38 3.25
N LEU A 51 -7.64 5.21 2.57
CA LEU A 51 -6.40 5.81 3.09
C LEU A 51 -6.69 6.77 4.25
N GLU A 52 -7.67 7.67 4.10
CA GLU A 52 -8.12 8.61 5.11
C GLU A 52 -8.66 7.90 6.35
N ASN A 53 -9.49 6.86 6.18
CA ASN A 53 -10.00 6.02 7.27
C ASN A 53 -8.88 5.30 8.05
N ASN A 54 -7.70 5.16 7.44
CA ASN A 54 -6.51 4.61 8.08
C ASN A 54 -5.49 5.70 8.48
N GLY A 55 -5.94 6.96 8.64
CA GLY A 55 -5.17 8.07 9.17
C GLY A 55 -4.08 8.58 8.24
N LYS A 56 -4.17 8.33 6.93
CA LYS A 56 -3.18 8.82 5.96
C LYS A 56 -3.61 10.14 5.34
N ILE A 57 -2.65 11.05 5.19
CA ILE A 57 -2.82 12.32 4.49
C ILE A 57 -2.50 12.10 3.02
N CYS A 58 -3.53 12.21 2.17
CA CYS A 58 -3.45 11.92 0.74
C CYS A 58 -3.20 13.17 -0.09
N ASP A 59 -2.19 13.15 -0.94
CA ASP A 59 -1.95 14.16 -1.96
C ASP A 59 -2.50 13.63 -3.31
N ILE A 60 -3.68 14.13 -3.70
CA ILE A 60 -4.42 13.60 -4.85
C ILE A 60 -4.07 14.41 -6.10
N LYS A 61 -3.68 13.73 -7.16
CA LYS A 61 -3.28 14.28 -8.46
C LYS A 61 -4.28 13.88 -9.54
N THR A 62 -5.11 14.82 -9.96
CA THR A 62 -6.18 14.61 -10.95
C THR A 62 -5.93 15.34 -12.26
N CYS A 63 -5.11 16.40 -12.24
CA CYS A 63 -4.78 17.20 -13.41
C CYS A 63 -3.29 17.57 -13.46
N CYS A 64 -2.79 17.98 -14.62
CA CYS A 64 -1.38 18.32 -14.82
C CYS A 64 -0.92 19.48 -13.92
N ALA A 65 -1.79 20.44 -13.63
CA ALA A 65 -1.45 21.58 -12.79
C ALA A 65 -1.11 21.16 -11.34
N ASN A 66 -1.80 20.17 -10.79
CA ASN A 66 -1.54 19.74 -9.41
C ASN A 66 -0.38 18.74 -9.26
N LEU A 67 0.21 18.25 -10.36
CA LEU A 67 1.44 17.46 -10.30
C LEU A 67 2.62 18.24 -9.73
N THR A 68 2.66 19.54 -9.96
CA THR A 68 3.75 20.43 -9.51
C THR A 68 3.64 20.86 -8.07
N THR A 69 2.49 20.67 -7.44
CA THR A 69 2.25 21.02 -6.03
C THR A 69 2.53 19.84 -5.12
N THR A 70 2.82 20.10 -3.85
CA THR A 70 3.01 19.06 -2.84
C THR A 70 2.24 19.43 -1.59
N LEU A 71 1.33 18.55 -1.17
CA LEU A 71 0.62 18.72 0.09
C LEU A 71 1.58 18.51 1.27
N LYS A 72 1.69 19.54 2.14
CA LYS A 72 2.56 19.46 3.33
C LYS A 72 2.07 18.38 4.28
N GLY A 73 2.98 17.52 4.72
CA GLY A 73 2.66 16.44 5.67
C GLY A 73 2.03 15.20 5.02
N ARG A 74 1.95 15.14 3.69
CA ARG A 74 1.43 13.95 3.00
C ARG A 74 2.21 12.69 3.36
N ASN A 75 1.50 11.58 3.51
CA ASN A 75 2.09 10.23 3.61
C ASN A 75 1.95 9.45 2.31
N VAL A 76 0.97 9.81 1.47
CA VAL A 76 0.61 9.04 0.26
C VAL A 76 0.29 9.99 -0.87
N VAL A 77 0.65 9.59 -2.10
CA VAL A 77 0.21 10.26 -3.34
C VAL A 77 -0.72 9.32 -4.10
N VAL A 78 -1.85 9.85 -4.55
CA VAL A 78 -2.81 9.13 -5.40
C VAL A 78 -2.90 9.85 -6.75
N TYR A 79 -2.49 9.16 -7.80
CA TYR A 79 -2.58 9.65 -9.18
C TYR A 79 -3.82 9.08 -9.86
N LYS A 80 -4.72 9.96 -10.28
CA LYS A 80 -5.95 9.64 -11.01
C LYS A 80 -5.79 10.05 -12.48
N MET A 81 -5.15 9.18 -13.25
CA MET A 81 -4.74 9.54 -14.59
C MET A 81 -5.89 9.72 -15.59
N HIS A 82 -7.06 9.16 -15.31
CA HIS A 82 -8.26 9.35 -16.14
C HIS A 82 -9.24 10.38 -15.57
N GLY A 83 -8.84 11.14 -14.54
CA GLY A 83 -9.67 12.17 -13.91
C GLY A 83 -10.40 11.69 -12.66
N ASP A 84 -11.30 12.51 -12.16
CA ASP A 84 -12.00 12.35 -10.88
C ASP A 84 -13.49 12.66 -11.01
N VAL A 85 -14.30 12.03 -10.19
CA VAL A 85 -15.76 12.25 -10.16
C VAL A 85 -16.16 13.68 -9.82
N ASP A 86 -15.30 14.45 -9.12
CA ASP A 86 -15.59 15.86 -8.83
C ASP A 86 -15.37 16.76 -10.04
N HIS A 87 -14.54 16.33 -10.99
CA HIS A 87 -14.21 17.05 -12.22
C HIS A 87 -14.44 16.16 -13.46
N PRO A 88 -15.69 15.72 -13.73
CA PRO A 88 -15.97 14.80 -14.81
C PRO A 88 -15.74 15.40 -16.21
N GLU A 89 -15.69 16.72 -16.31
CA GLU A 89 -15.31 17.44 -17.55
C GLU A 89 -13.91 17.11 -18.04
N ASP A 90 -12.98 16.79 -17.10
CA ASP A 90 -11.58 16.43 -17.39
C ASP A 90 -11.37 14.90 -17.49
N ALA A 91 -12.44 14.11 -17.35
CA ALA A 91 -12.35 12.66 -17.36
C ALA A 91 -12.03 12.11 -18.76
N VAL A 92 -11.13 11.13 -18.81
CA VAL A 92 -10.78 10.39 -20.04
C VAL A 92 -11.82 9.30 -20.25
N LEU A 93 -12.74 9.48 -21.20
CA LEU A 93 -13.89 8.62 -21.35
C LEU A 93 -14.15 8.16 -22.79
N ILE A 94 -14.04 9.08 -23.74
CA ILE A 94 -14.31 8.83 -25.16
C ILE A 94 -13.01 8.64 -25.94
N ARG A 95 -13.10 8.09 -27.14
CA ARG A 95 -11.95 7.79 -27.99
C ARG A 95 -11.05 9.00 -28.22
N ASP A 96 -11.63 10.16 -28.44
CA ASP A 96 -10.90 11.41 -28.69
C ASP A 96 -10.03 11.79 -27.47
N ASP A 97 -10.54 11.56 -26.23
CA ASP A 97 -9.78 11.79 -24.99
C ASP A 97 -8.52 10.88 -24.90
N TYR A 98 -8.63 9.61 -25.38
CA TYR A 98 -7.48 8.69 -25.44
C TYR A 98 -6.50 9.06 -26.55
N GLU A 99 -6.98 9.55 -27.68
CA GLU A 99 -6.13 9.96 -28.80
C GLU A 99 -5.35 11.24 -28.49
N SER A 100 -5.96 12.22 -27.79
CA SER A 100 -5.31 13.45 -27.35
C SER A 100 -4.45 13.29 -26.09
N TYR A 101 -4.58 12.16 -25.37
CA TYR A 101 -3.99 11.95 -24.06
C TYR A 101 -2.47 12.20 -24.02
N ASN A 102 -1.75 11.74 -25.03
CA ASN A 102 -0.29 11.88 -25.10
C ASN A 102 0.17 13.34 -25.16
N GLN A 103 -0.68 14.24 -25.66
CA GLN A 103 -0.39 15.67 -25.74
C GLN A 103 -0.86 16.40 -24.48
N GLU A 104 -2.12 16.18 -24.07
CA GLU A 104 -2.75 16.91 -22.97
C GLU A 104 -2.29 16.43 -21.59
N LYS A 105 -2.02 15.13 -21.45
CA LYS A 105 -1.61 14.48 -20.18
C LYS A 105 -0.14 14.03 -20.18
N ALA A 106 0.70 14.59 -21.05
CA ALA A 106 2.14 14.27 -21.10
C ALA A 106 2.85 14.28 -19.73
N PRO A 107 2.57 15.22 -18.79
CA PRO A 107 3.16 15.19 -17.47
C PRO A 107 2.80 13.94 -16.66
N PHE A 108 1.56 13.42 -16.77
CA PHE A 108 1.16 12.15 -16.14
C PHE A 108 1.91 10.97 -16.73
N ILE A 109 2.06 10.92 -18.07
CA ILE A 109 2.81 9.88 -18.77
C ILE A 109 4.27 9.85 -18.29
N ASN A 110 4.90 11.01 -18.19
CA ASN A 110 6.28 11.12 -17.73
C ASN A 110 6.43 10.67 -16.27
N THR A 111 5.49 11.06 -15.40
CA THR A 111 5.48 10.66 -14.00
C THR A 111 5.28 9.15 -13.85
N LEU A 112 4.31 8.57 -14.57
CA LEU A 112 4.07 7.12 -14.56
C LEU A 112 5.27 6.36 -15.12
N SER A 113 5.88 6.85 -16.18
CA SER A 113 7.10 6.27 -16.76
C SER A 113 8.24 6.25 -15.74
N GLY A 114 8.44 7.34 -15.01
CA GLY A 114 9.42 7.42 -13.91
C GLY A 114 9.13 6.43 -12.79
N ASP A 115 7.88 6.31 -12.40
CA ASP A 115 7.45 5.38 -11.36
C ASP A 115 7.63 3.92 -11.79
N LEU A 116 7.26 3.55 -13.03
CA LEU A 116 7.49 2.22 -13.59
C LEU A 116 8.97 1.84 -13.69
N MET A 117 9.86 2.80 -13.87
CA MET A 117 11.31 2.55 -13.85
C MET A 117 11.85 2.33 -12.44
N THR A 118 11.30 3.00 -11.44
CA THR A 118 11.89 3.08 -10.10
C THR A 118 11.16 2.28 -9.03
N LYS A 119 9.87 1.98 -9.23
CA LYS A 119 9.00 1.30 -8.27
C LYS A 119 8.48 -0.02 -8.84
N THR A 120 8.29 -1.03 -7.99
CA THR A 120 7.57 -2.26 -8.35
C THR A 120 6.08 -2.01 -8.25
N PHE A 121 5.34 -2.27 -9.31
CA PHE A 121 3.89 -2.16 -9.35
C PHE A 121 3.22 -3.49 -9.05
N LEU A 122 2.11 -3.42 -8.33
CA LEU A 122 1.12 -4.48 -8.21
C LEU A 122 -0.18 -3.99 -8.86
N PHE A 123 -0.55 -4.58 -9.99
CA PHE A 123 -1.77 -4.26 -10.70
C PHE A 123 -2.93 -5.12 -10.18
N ILE A 124 -4.01 -4.47 -9.73
CA ILE A 124 -5.20 -5.11 -9.18
C ILE A 124 -6.42 -4.59 -9.95
N GLY A 125 -7.18 -5.49 -10.58
CA GLY A 125 -8.37 -5.14 -11.36
C GLY A 125 -8.07 -4.29 -12.60
N PHE A 126 -6.85 -4.32 -13.11
CA PHE A 126 -6.43 -3.57 -14.30
C PHE A 126 -6.45 -4.49 -15.52
N SER A 127 -7.17 -4.08 -16.56
CA SER A 127 -7.39 -4.93 -17.75
C SER A 127 -6.23 -4.95 -18.74
N PHE A 128 -5.30 -4.01 -18.65
CA PHE A 128 -4.22 -3.78 -19.62
C PHE A 128 -4.68 -3.46 -21.06
N THR A 129 -5.95 -3.11 -21.23
CA THR A 129 -6.50 -2.71 -22.53
C THR A 129 -6.32 -1.22 -22.82
N ASP A 130 -5.78 -0.47 -21.86
CA ASP A 130 -5.50 0.96 -22.00
C ASP A 130 -4.36 1.17 -23.01
N PRO A 131 -4.62 1.82 -24.17
CA PRO A 131 -3.63 2.02 -25.21
C PRO A 131 -2.48 2.93 -24.74
N ASN A 132 -2.75 3.88 -23.85
CA ASN A 132 -1.73 4.79 -23.34
C ASN A 132 -0.77 4.08 -22.39
N PHE A 133 -1.28 3.16 -21.56
CA PHE A 133 -0.44 2.33 -20.70
C PHE A 133 0.46 1.40 -21.53
N TYR A 134 -0.11 0.75 -22.55
CA TYR A 134 0.66 -0.10 -23.47
C TYR A 134 1.78 0.69 -24.17
N TYR A 135 1.44 1.87 -24.67
CA TYR A 135 2.40 2.79 -25.28
C TYR A 135 3.57 3.11 -24.33
N ILE A 136 3.28 3.46 -23.07
CA ILE A 136 4.30 3.75 -22.05
C ILE A 136 5.23 2.54 -21.86
N CYS A 137 4.66 1.34 -21.66
CA CYS A 137 5.42 0.12 -21.47
C CYS A 137 6.31 -0.23 -22.67
N ALA A 138 5.79 -0.07 -23.90
CA ALA A 138 6.54 -0.30 -25.13
C ALA A 138 7.73 0.67 -25.27
N HIS A 139 7.53 1.95 -24.98
CA HIS A 139 8.58 2.96 -24.98
C HIS A 139 9.66 2.71 -23.92
N LEU A 140 9.25 2.36 -22.69
CA LEU A 140 10.19 2.01 -21.62
C LEU A 140 11.04 0.81 -22.00
N ARG A 141 10.40 -0.25 -22.53
CA ARG A 141 11.10 -1.46 -22.97
C ARG A 141 12.15 -1.16 -24.03
N ALA A 142 11.81 -0.34 -25.02
CA ALA A 142 12.73 0.06 -26.08
C ALA A 142 13.92 0.87 -25.53
N ARG A 143 13.68 1.85 -24.66
CA ARG A 143 14.70 2.72 -24.06
C ARG A 143 15.62 1.97 -23.10
N LEU A 144 15.07 1.07 -22.27
CA LEU A 144 15.80 0.31 -21.27
C LEU A 144 16.42 -0.99 -21.83
N LYS A 145 16.26 -1.25 -23.16
CA LYS A 145 16.80 -2.44 -23.82
C LYS A 145 16.42 -3.75 -23.11
N GLY A 146 15.19 -3.81 -22.59
CA GLY A 146 14.69 -4.97 -21.84
C GLY A 146 15.03 -5.03 -20.36
N ASN A 147 15.86 -4.13 -19.84
CA ASN A 147 16.21 -4.05 -18.41
C ASN A 147 15.09 -3.33 -17.61
N MET A 148 13.87 -3.80 -17.73
CA MET A 148 12.74 -3.26 -17.00
C MET A 148 12.68 -3.81 -15.59
N ARG A 149 12.16 -3.00 -14.66
CA ARG A 149 11.84 -3.44 -13.32
C ARG A 149 10.72 -4.48 -13.34
N GLU A 150 10.74 -5.41 -12.41
CA GLU A 150 9.71 -6.42 -12.27
C GLU A 150 8.45 -5.84 -11.63
N HIS A 151 7.30 -6.15 -12.23
CA HIS A 151 5.97 -5.81 -11.77
C HIS A 151 5.11 -7.06 -11.64
N TYR A 152 3.97 -6.96 -10.98
CA TYR A 152 3.06 -8.07 -10.74
C TYR A 152 1.63 -7.68 -11.07
N CYS A 153 0.82 -8.65 -11.54
CA CYS A 153 -0.62 -8.48 -11.71
C CYS A 153 -1.38 -9.73 -11.30
N PHE A 154 -2.64 -9.55 -10.92
CA PHE A 154 -3.58 -10.66 -10.76
C PHE A 154 -4.43 -10.81 -12.01
N LEU A 155 -4.52 -12.02 -12.52
CA LEU A 155 -5.46 -12.40 -13.58
C LEU A 155 -6.25 -13.61 -13.14
N LYS A 156 -7.58 -13.62 -13.40
CA LYS A 156 -8.39 -14.81 -13.18
C LYS A 156 -8.06 -15.84 -14.23
N ASP A 157 -7.82 -17.07 -13.80
CA ASP A 157 -7.61 -18.20 -14.70
C ASP A 157 -8.92 -18.60 -15.38
N VAL A 158 -8.81 -19.19 -16.55
CA VAL A 158 -9.95 -19.70 -17.31
C VAL A 158 -10.31 -21.07 -16.75
N SER A 159 -11.50 -21.19 -16.15
CA SER A 159 -12.00 -22.46 -15.61
C SER A 159 -12.81 -23.20 -16.64
N LYS A 160 -12.63 -24.54 -16.71
CA LYS A 160 -13.43 -25.40 -17.60
C LYS A 160 -14.92 -25.34 -17.26
N THR A 161 -15.27 -25.06 -16.00
CA THR A 161 -16.66 -24.97 -15.55
C THR A 161 -17.40 -23.75 -16.10
N ASP A 162 -16.69 -22.74 -16.60
CA ASP A 162 -17.28 -21.50 -17.12
C ASP A 162 -17.74 -21.65 -18.58
N TYR A 163 -17.41 -22.76 -19.23
CA TYR A 163 -17.66 -23.02 -20.65
C TYR A 163 -18.40 -24.33 -20.85
N LYS A 164 -19.37 -24.32 -21.76
CA LYS A 164 -20.12 -25.53 -22.16
C LYS A 164 -19.38 -26.30 -23.24
N ASP A 165 -18.63 -25.62 -24.09
CA ASP A 165 -17.88 -26.17 -25.20
C ASP A 165 -16.38 -26.28 -24.85
N GLU A 166 -15.82 -27.45 -25.11
CA GLU A 166 -14.39 -27.76 -24.92
C GLU A 166 -13.49 -26.90 -25.82
N ASP A 167 -13.93 -26.56 -27.02
CA ASP A 167 -13.14 -25.79 -27.98
C ASP A 167 -13.15 -24.30 -27.60
N GLU A 168 -14.27 -23.77 -27.07
CA GLU A 168 -14.35 -22.43 -26.51
C GLU A 168 -13.43 -22.30 -25.29
N PHE A 169 -13.46 -23.27 -24.37
CA PHE A 169 -12.53 -23.31 -23.23
C PHE A 169 -11.07 -23.30 -23.69
N LYS A 170 -10.70 -24.15 -24.66
CA LYS A 170 -9.33 -24.20 -25.20
C LYS A 170 -8.93 -22.87 -25.86
N TYR A 171 -9.85 -22.22 -26.56
CA TYR A 171 -9.62 -20.94 -27.19
C TYR A 171 -9.31 -19.85 -26.14
N GLU A 172 -10.17 -19.68 -25.14
CA GLU A 172 -9.95 -18.68 -24.09
C GLU A 172 -8.70 -18.98 -23.24
N LYS A 173 -8.40 -20.26 -22.97
CA LYS A 173 -7.16 -20.65 -22.29
C LYS A 173 -5.91 -20.27 -23.09
N ARG A 174 -5.91 -20.47 -24.43
CA ARG A 174 -4.81 -20.03 -25.30
C ARG A 174 -4.69 -18.51 -25.34
N LYS A 175 -5.81 -17.81 -25.45
CA LYS A 175 -5.86 -16.34 -25.45
C LYS A 175 -5.27 -15.77 -24.17
N LEU A 176 -5.62 -16.34 -23.01
CA LEU A 176 -5.01 -15.97 -21.73
C LEU A 176 -3.50 -16.24 -21.72
N SER A 177 -3.06 -17.38 -22.25
CA SER A 177 -1.62 -17.71 -22.34
C SER A 177 -0.85 -16.68 -23.17
N TYR A 178 -1.35 -16.33 -24.35
CA TYR A 178 -0.72 -15.30 -25.19
C TYR A 178 -0.71 -13.94 -24.52
N PHE A 179 -1.78 -13.60 -23.81
CA PHE A 179 -1.84 -12.36 -23.06
C PHE A 179 -0.80 -12.31 -21.93
N ILE A 180 -0.63 -13.40 -21.19
CA ILE A 180 0.41 -13.52 -20.15
C ILE A 180 1.80 -13.40 -20.77
N ASP A 181 2.04 -14.00 -21.93
CA ASP A 181 3.33 -13.91 -22.62
C ASP A 181 3.61 -12.47 -23.12
N ASP A 182 2.58 -11.74 -23.54
CA ASP A 182 2.74 -10.33 -23.90
C ASP A 182 3.07 -9.46 -22.67
N LEU A 183 2.43 -9.71 -21.51
CA LEU A 183 2.77 -9.03 -20.26
C LEU A 183 4.21 -9.31 -19.80
N LYS A 184 4.71 -10.52 -19.98
CA LYS A 184 6.12 -10.88 -19.71
C LYS A 184 7.11 -10.03 -20.50
N ARG A 185 6.75 -9.59 -21.72
CA ARG A 185 7.60 -8.69 -22.52
C ARG A 185 7.87 -7.36 -21.83
N PHE A 186 6.95 -6.94 -20.95
CA PHE A 186 7.05 -5.72 -20.12
C PHE A 186 7.54 -6.01 -18.69
N ASN A 187 8.05 -7.23 -18.46
CA ASN A 187 8.48 -7.73 -17.15
C ASN A 187 7.37 -7.66 -16.09
N ILE A 188 6.12 -7.88 -16.52
CA ILE A 188 4.95 -8.01 -15.64
C ILE A 188 4.68 -9.49 -15.41
N LYS A 189 4.88 -9.96 -14.19
CA LYS A 189 4.58 -11.33 -13.76
C LYS A 189 3.12 -11.47 -13.37
N THR A 190 2.47 -12.47 -13.94
CA THR A 190 1.08 -12.77 -13.66
C THR A 190 0.96 -13.76 -12.52
N VAL A 191 0.15 -13.43 -11.54
CA VAL A 191 -0.34 -14.33 -10.49
C VAL A 191 -1.73 -14.78 -10.92
N LEU A 192 -1.87 -16.03 -11.35
CA LEU A 192 -3.16 -16.60 -11.69
C LEU A 192 -3.94 -16.94 -10.42
N ILE A 193 -5.20 -16.51 -10.38
CA ILE A 193 -6.14 -16.80 -9.31
C ILE A 193 -7.34 -17.56 -9.91
N GLN A 194 -7.96 -18.43 -9.13
CA GLN A 194 -9.19 -19.10 -9.54
C GLN A 194 -10.40 -18.21 -9.26
N GLU A 195 -10.42 -17.57 -8.07
CA GLU A 195 -11.49 -16.67 -7.67
C GLU A 195 -10.93 -15.32 -7.16
N TYR A 196 -11.68 -14.25 -7.38
CA TYR A 196 -11.28 -12.90 -6.95
C TYR A 196 -11.14 -12.76 -5.42
N SER A 197 -11.77 -13.63 -4.63
CA SER A 197 -11.59 -13.69 -3.18
C SER A 197 -10.14 -14.00 -2.76
N GLU A 198 -9.40 -14.75 -3.57
CA GLU A 198 -8.00 -15.09 -3.31
C GLU A 198 -7.09 -13.84 -3.24
N ILE A 199 -7.46 -12.77 -3.94
CA ILE A 199 -6.73 -11.49 -3.84
C ILE A 199 -6.70 -11.02 -2.37
N THR A 200 -7.82 -11.15 -1.66
CA THR A 200 -7.92 -10.77 -0.25
C THR A 200 -6.97 -11.60 0.62
N GLU A 201 -6.91 -12.91 0.39
CA GLU A 201 -6.03 -13.82 1.13
C GLU A 201 -4.55 -13.54 0.85
N ILE A 202 -4.21 -13.29 -0.41
CA ILE A 202 -2.85 -12.93 -0.82
C ILE A 202 -2.43 -11.60 -0.19
N LEU A 203 -3.28 -10.58 -0.25
CA LEU A 203 -3.00 -9.28 0.36
C LEU A 203 -2.86 -9.36 1.89
N GLN A 204 -3.69 -10.18 2.55
CA GLN A 204 -3.55 -10.47 3.98
C GLN A 204 -2.23 -11.18 4.28
N SER A 205 -1.81 -12.11 3.43
CA SER A 205 -0.54 -12.81 3.59
C SER A 205 0.65 -11.87 3.41
N ILE A 206 0.62 -10.99 2.42
CA ILE A 206 1.63 -9.94 2.22
C ILE A 206 1.71 -9.05 3.46
N LYS A 207 0.55 -8.60 4.00
CA LYS A 207 0.49 -7.80 5.22
C LYS A 207 1.07 -8.55 6.42
N ARG A 208 0.78 -9.85 6.56
CA ARG A 208 1.31 -10.70 7.64
C ARG A 208 2.83 -10.81 7.56
N VAL A 209 3.37 -11.07 6.36
CA VAL A 209 4.83 -11.14 6.13
C VAL A 209 5.51 -9.81 6.42
N TYR A 210 4.91 -8.71 5.96
CA TYR A 210 5.42 -7.37 6.24
C TYR A 210 5.44 -7.05 7.73
N ASN A 211 4.30 -7.27 8.40
CA ASN A 211 4.17 -7.02 9.84
C ASN A 211 5.02 -7.99 10.67
N GLY A 212 5.27 -9.20 10.19
CA GLY A 212 6.08 -10.21 10.86
C GLY A 212 7.50 -9.76 11.21
N ARG A 213 7.98 -8.70 10.55
CA ARG A 213 9.26 -8.07 10.89
C ARG A 213 9.16 -6.91 11.88
N THR A 214 7.98 -6.69 12.46
CA THR A 214 7.75 -5.65 13.47
C THR A 214 7.35 -6.29 14.79
N VAL A 215 8.09 -5.98 15.84
CA VAL A 215 7.87 -6.50 17.20
C VAL A 215 7.34 -5.36 18.07
N TYR A 216 6.17 -5.56 18.66
CA TYR A 216 5.67 -4.71 19.72
C TYR A 216 6.26 -5.18 21.05
N LEU A 217 7.13 -4.36 21.63
CA LEU A 217 7.68 -4.58 22.97
C LEU A 217 6.92 -3.73 23.98
N SER A 218 6.13 -4.37 24.79
CA SER A 218 5.33 -3.74 25.83
C SER A 218 5.65 -4.33 27.19
N GLY A 219 5.55 -3.50 28.22
CA GLY A 219 5.74 -3.94 29.58
C GLY A 219 5.68 -2.80 30.56
N ALA A 220 5.39 -3.13 31.82
CA ALA A 220 5.48 -2.22 32.94
C ALA A 220 5.97 -2.97 34.15
N ALA A 221 6.94 -2.41 34.88
CA ALA A 221 7.50 -2.98 36.06
C ALA A 221 7.41 -2.00 37.22
N ALA A 222 6.74 -2.42 38.29
CA ALA A 222 6.85 -1.83 39.64
C ALA A 222 7.86 -2.60 40.49
N GLU A 223 7.94 -3.91 40.26
CA GLU A 223 8.84 -4.84 40.98
C GLU A 223 9.61 -5.70 39.98
N TYR A 224 10.83 -6.08 40.37
CA TYR A 224 11.77 -6.81 39.49
C TYR A 224 12.22 -8.12 40.19
N ASN A 225 11.29 -8.91 40.68
CA ASN A 225 11.57 -10.17 41.32
C ASN A 225 11.65 -11.33 40.31
N PRO A 226 12.51 -12.36 40.52
CA PRO A 226 13.47 -12.51 41.64
C PRO A 226 14.83 -11.83 41.39
N ASP A 227 15.21 -11.47 40.13
CA ASP A 227 16.61 -11.21 39.77
C ASP A 227 17.05 -9.76 39.97
N GLY A 228 16.12 -8.87 40.32
CA GLY A 228 16.39 -7.46 40.57
C GLY A 228 16.41 -6.60 39.29
N LYS A 229 16.34 -5.28 39.49
CA LYS A 229 16.16 -4.27 38.43
C LYS A 229 17.27 -4.32 37.36
N ASP A 230 18.51 -4.37 37.80
CA ASP A 230 19.68 -4.30 36.88
C ASP A 230 19.74 -5.51 35.95
N ALA A 231 19.39 -6.71 36.46
CA ALA A 231 19.37 -7.91 35.62
C ALA A 231 18.27 -7.84 34.55
N TYR A 232 17.07 -7.38 34.91
CA TYR A 232 15.96 -7.21 33.97
C TYR A 232 16.25 -6.11 32.95
N GLU A 233 16.74 -4.94 33.35
CA GLU A 233 17.11 -3.87 32.43
C GLU A 233 18.18 -4.32 31.43
N LYS A 234 19.19 -5.07 31.90
CA LYS A 234 20.22 -5.65 31.05
C LYS A 234 19.67 -6.69 30.08
N PHE A 235 18.73 -7.53 30.52
CA PHE A 235 18.05 -8.50 29.66
C PHE A 235 17.22 -7.80 28.58
N ILE A 236 16.39 -6.83 28.97
CA ILE A 236 15.50 -6.08 28.05
C ILE A 236 16.34 -5.31 27.01
N SER A 237 17.42 -4.67 27.46
CA SER A 237 18.34 -3.95 26.57
C SER A 237 19.02 -4.91 25.57
N LYS A 238 19.48 -6.07 26.00
CA LYS A 238 20.04 -7.08 25.11
C LYS A 238 19.03 -7.64 24.14
N LEU A 239 17.78 -7.90 24.58
CA LEU A 239 16.71 -8.38 23.74
C LEU A 239 16.37 -7.38 22.62
N SER A 240 16.17 -6.10 22.99
CA SER A 240 15.86 -5.07 22.00
C SER A 240 17.03 -4.83 21.02
N GLY A 241 18.26 -4.79 21.50
CA GLY A 241 19.44 -4.73 20.62
C GLY A 241 19.54 -5.92 19.68
N ARG A 242 19.30 -7.15 20.17
CA ARG A 242 19.31 -8.35 19.33
C ARG A 242 18.23 -8.33 18.26
N LEU A 243 17.00 -7.89 18.58
CA LEU A 243 15.92 -7.74 17.61
C LEU A 243 16.30 -6.75 16.50
N ILE A 244 16.89 -5.62 16.84
CA ILE A 244 17.40 -4.65 15.86
C ILE A 244 18.53 -5.27 15.00
N TYR A 245 19.45 -6.00 15.62
CA TYR A 245 20.53 -6.68 14.90
C TYR A 245 20.00 -7.65 13.85
N GLU A 246 18.98 -8.44 14.19
CA GLU A 246 18.32 -9.41 13.30
C GLU A 246 17.40 -8.72 12.25
N GLY A 247 17.31 -7.40 12.26
CA GLY A 247 16.55 -6.64 11.25
C GLY A 247 15.07 -6.48 11.56
N TYR A 248 14.64 -6.75 12.79
CA TYR A 248 13.28 -6.44 13.24
C TYR A 248 13.13 -4.95 13.53
N LYS A 249 11.91 -4.46 13.32
CA LYS A 249 11.49 -3.14 13.81
C LYS A 249 10.89 -3.30 15.20
N ILE A 250 11.13 -2.32 16.07
CA ILE A 250 10.55 -2.30 17.42
C ILE A 250 9.53 -1.17 17.51
N VAL A 251 8.32 -1.50 17.97
CA VAL A 251 7.30 -0.55 18.41
C VAL A 251 7.21 -0.65 19.92
N SER A 252 7.30 0.47 20.64
CA SER A 252 7.20 0.49 22.10
C SER A 252 6.35 1.67 22.58
N GLY A 253 5.48 1.36 23.56
CA GLY A 253 4.65 2.34 24.27
C GLY A 253 5.39 3.06 25.40
N TYR A 254 6.70 2.84 25.60
CA TYR A 254 7.51 3.44 26.65
C TYR A 254 6.94 3.20 28.06
N GLY A 255 6.61 1.93 28.35
CA GLY A 255 6.07 1.58 29.66
C GLY A 255 7.07 1.80 30.80
N LEU A 256 6.54 2.14 31.98
CA LEU A 256 7.33 2.43 33.18
C LEU A 256 8.21 1.24 33.56
N GLY A 257 9.51 1.49 33.79
CA GLY A 257 10.49 0.49 34.20
C GLY A 257 10.96 -0.45 33.09
N VAL A 258 10.37 -0.41 31.88
CA VAL A 258 10.75 -1.24 30.74
C VAL A 258 11.20 -0.41 29.54
N GLY A 259 10.51 0.70 29.28
CA GLY A 259 10.70 1.50 28.07
C GLY A 259 12.10 2.06 27.88
N SER A 260 12.74 2.51 28.96
CA SER A 260 14.11 3.03 28.92
C SER A 260 15.14 1.97 28.50
N ALA A 261 14.99 0.74 29.01
CA ALA A 261 15.86 -0.36 28.65
C ALA A 261 15.66 -0.82 27.21
N VAL A 262 14.41 -0.83 26.70
CA VAL A 262 14.10 -1.10 25.30
C VAL A 262 14.76 -0.08 24.39
N ILE A 263 14.64 1.21 24.72
CA ILE A 263 15.22 2.29 23.92
C ILE A 263 16.75 2.20 23.95
N SER A 264 17.33 2.04 25.15
CA SER A 264 18.78 1.97 25.30
C SER A 264 19.40 0.85 24.46
N GLY A 265 18.81 -0.36 24.50
CA GLY A 265 19.30 -1.48 23.71
C GLY A 265 19.14 -1.29 22.21
N ALA A 266 17.98 -0.79 21.80
CA ALA A 266 17.70 -0.51 20.39
C ALA A 266 18.64 0.58 19.83
N LEU A 267 18.79 1.70 20.52
CA LEU A 267 19.65 2.80 20.10
C LEU A 267 21.13 2.39 20.06
N SER A 268 21.60 1.62 21.06
CA SER A 268 22.97 1.11 21.07
C SER A 268 23.26 0.32 19.81
N GLU A 269 22.37 -0.56 19.38
CA GLU A 269 22.57 -1.35 18.16
C GLU A 269 22.46 -0.50 16.89
N ILE A 270 21.50 0.44 16.83
CA ILE A 270 21.31 1.33 15.68
C ILE A 270 22.55 2.21 15.46
N TYR A 271 23.09 2.79 16.51
CA TYR A 271 24.27 3.66 16.41
C TYR A 271 25.57 2.87 16.19
N TYR A 272 25.67 1.67 16.74
CA TYR A 272 26.81 0.81 16.51
C TYR A 272 26.88 0.35 15.04
N ASN A 273 25.72 0.10 14.43
CA ASN A 273 25.62 -0.29 13.03
C ASN A 273 25.18 0.89 12.16
N GLN A 274 26.12 1.72 11.72
CA GLN A 274 25.90 2.96 10.96
C GLN A 274 25.06 2.82 9.67
N LYS A 275 24.71 1.60 9.24
CA LYS A 275 23.88 1.34 8.06
C LYS A 275 22.37 1.32 8.37
N LYS A 276 21.98 1.44 9.63
CA LYS A 276 20.58 1.35 10.06
C LYS A 276 19.99 2.73 10.32
N SER A 277 18.74 2.93 9.89
CA SER A 277 17.99 4.16 10.11
C SER A 277 17.18 4.09 11.40
N LEU A 278 17.34 5.08 12.27
CA LEU A 278 16.57 5.19 13.52
C LEU A 278 15.06 5.18 13.27
N THR A 279 14.61 5.96 12.31
CA THR A 279 13.18 6.14 12.00
C THR A 279 12.52 4.89 11.44
N ASP A 280 13.32 4.02 10.82
CA ASP A 280 12.81 2.80 10.21
C ASP A 280 12.78 1.61 11.17
N GLN A 281 13.50 1.69 12.30
CA GLN A 281 13.68 0.54 13.17
C GLN A 281 13.12 0.70 14.58
N LEU A 282 13.00 1.91 15.09
CA LEU A 282 12.47 2.18 16.42
C LEU A 282 11.33 3.19 16.33
N ILE A 283 10.13 2.74 16.65
CA ILE A 283 8.91 3.54 16.69
C ILE A 283 8.47 3.67 18.14
N LEU A 284 8.58 4.88 18.68
CA LEU A 284 8.15 5.20 20.03
C LEU A 284 6.77 5.84 19.99
N ARG A 285 5.84 5.25 20.72
CA ARG A 285 4.47 5.77 20.88
C ARG A 285 4.11 5.78 22.37
N PRO A 286 4.60 6.76 23.14
CA PRO A 286 4.27 6.87 24.54
C PRO A 286 2.77 6.94 24.76
N PHE A 287 2.26 6.24 25.78
CA PHE A 287 0.86 6.31 26.14
C PHE A 287 0.51 7.73 26.58
N PRO A 288 -0.64 8.27 26.13
CA PRO A 288 -1.13 9.54 26.64
C PRO A 288 -1.24 9.54 28.15
N GLN A 289 -0.89 10.65 28.78
CA GLN A 289 -0.93 10.82 30.23
C GLN A 289 -2.13 11.72 30.59
N GLY A 290 -2.67 11.54 31.78
CA GLY A 290 -3.84 12.26 32.26
C GLY A 290 -5.04 11.35 32.54
N ASP A 291 -6.00 11.83 33.32
CA ASP A 291 -7.15 11.02 33.73
C ASP A 291 -8.07 10.69 32.56
N ASP A 292 -8.31 11.64 31.65
CA ASP A 292 -9.11 11.44 30.44
C ASP A 292 -8.44 10.53 29.41
N ALA A 293 -7.12 10.36 29.49
CA ALA A 293 -6.37 9.57 28.56
C ALA A 293 -6.56 8.05 28.75
N LYS A 294 -6.98 7.60 29.92
CA LYS A 294 -7.15 6.19 30.24
C LYS A 294 -8.21 5.50 29.37
N GLU A 295 -9.27 6.20 29.02
CA GLU A 295 -10.33 5.69 28.14
C GLU A 295 -9.81 5.37 26.74
N MET A 296 -8.78 6.08 26.27
CA MET A 296 -8.16 5.87 24.97
C MET A 296 -7.07 4.79 24.96
N TRP A 297 -6.60 4.33 26.13
CA TRP A 297 -5.45 3.42 26.20
C TRP A 297 -5.69 2.08 25.50
N GLU A 298 -6.91 1.55 25.58
CA GLU A 298 -7.22 0.28 24.93
C GLU A 298 -7.22 0.42 23.39
N THR A 299 -7.87 1.45 22.89
CA THR A 299 -7.86 1.77 21.44
C THR A 299 -6.43 2.02 20.95
N TYR A 300 -5.65 2.76 21.73
CA TYR A 300 -4.26 3.07 21.40
C TYR A 300 -3.37 1.83 21.41
N ARG A 301 -3.58 0.91 22.37
CA ARG A 301 -2.87 -0.37 22.43
C ARG A 301 -3.21 -1.26 21.24
N GLN A 302 -4.49 -1.35 20.89
CA GLN A 302 -4.95 -2.11 19.71
C GLN A 302 -4.34 -1.55 18.41
N ASP A 303 -4.28 -0.22 18.29
CA ASP A 303 -3.60 0.41 17.17
C ASP A 303 -2.13 0.01 17.11
N MET A 304 -1.38 0.12 18.20
CA MET A 304 0.03 -0.28 18.23
C MET A 304 0.26 -1.76 17.88
N ILE A 305 -0.59 -2.66 18.40
CA ILE A 305 -0.53 -4.10 18.11
C ILE A 305 -0.81 -4.34 16.62
N SER A 306 -1.70 -3.57 16.02
CA SER A 306 -2.08 -3.73 14.61
C SER A 306 -0.93 -3.51 13.61
N TYR A 307 0.11 -2.80 14.01
CA TYR A 307 1.33 -2.56 13.21
C TYR A 307 2.40 -3.65 13.39
N SER A 308 2.23 -4.54 14.37
CA SER A 308 3.19 -5.59 14.67
C SER A 308 2.65 -6.96 14.27
N GLY A 309 3.54 -7.86 13.88
CA GLY A 309 3.21 -9.27 13.69
C GLY A 309 3.60 -10.13 14.89
N ILE A 310 4.43 -9.58 15.78
CA ILE A 310 4.90 -10.23 17.00
C ILE A 310 4.70 -9.26 18.16
N SER A 311 4.09 -9.73 19.25
CA SER A 311 3.94 -8.96 20.48
C SER A 311 4.64 -9.67 21.62
N ILE A 312 5.56 -8.98 22.29
CA ILE A 312 6.28 -9.48 23.47
C ILE A 312 5.90 -8.59 24.64
N PHE A 313 5.35 -9.22 25.67
CA PHE A 313 4.99 -8.56 26.92
C PHE A 313 5.99 -8.93 27.99
N LEU A 314 6.58 -7.92 28.62
CA LEU A 314 7.64 -8.06 29.60
C LEU A 314 7.15 -7.57 30.96
N LEU A 315 7.30 -8.40 32.00
CA LEU A 315 6.87 -8.12 33.36
C LEU A 315 5.33 -7.88 33.40
N GLY A 316 4.83 -6.74 33.75
CA GLY A 316 3.37 -6.50 33.78
C GLY A 316 2.78 -6.51 35.17
N ASN A 317 3.61 -6.25 36.18
CA ASN A 317 3.24 -6.26 37.58
C ASN A 317 2.95 -4.88 38.16
N LYS A 318 2.76 -3.88 37.32
CA LYS A 318 2.26 -2.57 37.72
C LYS A 318 0.73 -2.67 37.93
N LYS A 319 0.26 -2.43 39.14
CA LYS A 319 -1.16 -2.22 39.45
C LYS A 319 -1.63 -0.85 38.99
#